data_c541dcdb2a7397deda4d728cc7a058ea
#
_entry.id   c541dcdb2a7397deda4d728cc7a058ea
#
_cell.length_a   1.000
_cell.length_b   1.000
_cell.length_c   1.000
_cell.angle_alpha   90.00
_cell.angle_beta   90.00
_cell.angle_gamma   90.00
#
_symmetry.space_group_name_H-M   'P 1'
#
loop_
_entity.id
_entity.type
_entity.pdbx_description
1 polymer ?
#
loop_
_entity_poly.entity_id
_entity_poly.type
_entity_poly.pdbx_seq_one_letter_code
_entity_poly.pdbx_strand_id
1 'polypeptide(L)'
;TSEVRLLDAEMADAEPFVFLPRRKDHEYSLDHYQHRFYLRSNRHGKNFGLYRTRMRDEQQWEELIPPRDNIMLEGFTLFTDWLVVEERQRGLTSLRQINRKTREVIGIAFDDPAYVTWIAYNPEPETARLRYGYSSMTTPDTLFELDMDTGERRVLKQTEVPGFDAANYRSEHLWIVARDGVEVPVSLVYHRKHFRKGHNPLLVYGYGSYGASIDA
;
A
#
# COMPACT_ATOMS: atom_id res chain seq x y z
N THR A 1 14.22 -12.03 4.81
CA THR A 1 14.21 -13.37 4.17
C THR A 1 12.92 -14.09 4.46
N SER A 2 12.14 -14.43 3.45
CA SER A 2 10.86 -15.14 3.58
C SER A 2 10.85 -16.50 2.88
N GLU A 3 9.91 -17.34 3.29
CA GLU A 3 9.59 -18.63 2.68
C GLU A 3 8.08 -18.83 2.74
N VAL A 4 7.46 -19.13 1.62
CA VAL A 4 6.04 -19.49 1.55
C VAL A 4 5.91 -20.96 1.31
N ARG A 5 5.04 -21.61 2.09
CA ARG A 5 4.66 -23.01 1.93
C ARG A 5 3.22 -23.09 1.44
N LEU A 6 2.98 -23.96 0.48
CA LEU A 6 1.69 -24.23 -0.08
C LEU A 6 1.18 -25.60 0.34
N LEU A 7 -0.12 -25.69 0.55
CA LEU A 7 -0.85 -26.91 0.84
C LEU A 7 -1.99 -27.03 -0.16
N ASP A 8 -2.21 -28.23 -0.68
CA ASP A 8 -3.41 -28.51 -1.49
C ASP A 8 -4.61 -28.66 -0.54
N ALA A 9 -5.54 -27.72 -0.60
CA ALA A 9 -6.70 -27.68 0.26
C ALA A 9 -7.75 -28.76 -0.05
N GLU A 10 -7.66 -29.42 -1.22
CA GLU A 10 -8.56 -30.49 -1.62
C GLU A 10 -8.08 -31.87 -1.13
N MET A 11 -6.85 -31.96 -0.67
CA MET A 11 -6.24 -33.21 -0.20
C MET A 11 -6.07 -33.18 1.32
N ALA A 12 -6.85 -34.00 2.03
CA ALA A 12 -6.86 -34.03 3.51
C ALA A 12 -5.51 -34.33 4.16
N ASP A 13 -4.69 -35.16 3.50
CA ASP A 13 -3.36 -35.58 4.00
C ASP A 13 -2.20 -34.94 3.21
N ALA A 14 -2.44 -33.79 2.56
CA ALA A 14 -1.40 -33.12 1.78
C ALA A 14 -0.28 -32.60 2.68
N GLU A 15 0.96 -32.82 2.27
CA GLU A 15 2.13 -32.26 2.94
C GLU A 15 2.45 -30.87 2.38
N PRO A 16 2.69 -29.86 3.25
CA PRO A 16 3.09 -28.53 2.81
C PRO A 16 4.42 -28.57 2.04
N PHE A 17 4.46 -27.96 0.89
CA PHE A 17 5.68 -27.83 0.10
C PHE A 17 6.17 -26.39 -0.01
N VAL A 18 7.48 -26.21 -0.06
CA VAL A 18 8.10 -24.88 -0.22
C VAL A 18 7.91 -24.39 -1.65
N PHE A 19 7.37 -23.20 -1.82
CA PHE A 19 7.25 -22.57 -3.14
C PHE A 19 8.62 -22.15 -3.68
N LEU A 20 9.34 -21.30 -2.94
CA LEU A 20 10.74 -20.96 -3.18
C LEU A 20 11.55 -21.13 -1.91
N PRO A 21 12.75 -21.75 -1.99
CA PRO A 21 13.62 -21.90 -0.83
C PRO A 21 14.10 -20.54 -0.33
N ARG A 22 14.39 -20.47 0.97
CA ARG A 22 14.96 -19.27 1.59
C ARG A 22 16.29 -18.90 0.94
N ARG A 23 16.43 -17.61 0.61
CA ARG A 23 17.69 -17.02 0.18
C ARG A 23 17.95 -15.77 1.01
N LYS A 24 19.21 -15.53 1.36
CA LYS A 24 19.60 -14.33 2.09
C LYS A 24 19.09 -13.09 1.37
N ASP A 25 18.49 -12.16 2.12
CA ASP A 25 17.97 -10.88 1.66
C ASP A 25 16.86 -10.97 0.59
N HIS A 26 16.34 -12.16 0.29
CA HIS A 26 15.19 -12.34 -0.57
C HIS A 26 13.90 -12.38 0.27
N GLU A 27 13.01 -11.46 -0.05
CA GLU A 27 11.67 -11.36 0.53
C GLU A 27 10.63 -11.42 -0.58
N TYR A 28 9.59 -12.20 -0.34
CA TYR A 28 8.46 -12.27 -1.26
C TYR A 28 7.17 -12.62 -0.52
N SER A 29 6.07 -12.18 -1.07
CA SER A 29 4.71 -12.65 -0.77
C SER A 29 4.11 -13.29 -2.02
N LEU A 30 3.16 -14.19 -1.81
CA LEU A 30 2.56 -15.00 -2.86
C LEU A 30 1.04 -14.92 -2.76
N ASP A 31 0.39 -14.77 -3.88
CA ASP A 31 -1.04 -14.94 -4.04
C ASP A 31 -1.33 -15.86 -5.22
N HIS A 32 -2.52 -16.46 -5.27
CA HIS A 32 -2.92 -17.40 -6.32
C HIS A 32 -4.28 -17.02 -6.89
N TYR A 33 -4.35 -16.86 -8.20
CA TYR A 33 -5.60 -16.57 -8.90
C TYR A 33 -5.61 -17.18 -10.32
N GLN A 34 -6.70 -17.86 -10.68
CA GLN A 34 -6.89 -18.46 -12.02
C GLN A 34 -5.70 -19.28 -12.52
N HIS A 35 -5.26 -20.27 -11.71
CA HIS A 35 -4.15 -21.18 -12.03
C HIS A 35 -2.78 -20.49 -12.24
N ARG A 36 -2.60 -19.29 -11.66
CA ARG A 36 -1.34 -18.56 -11.69
C ARG A 36 -1.00 -18.06 -10.32
N PHE A 37 0.30 -18.04 -10.04
CA PHE A 37 0.87 -17.41 -8.86
C PHE A 37 1.28 -15.98 -9.19
N TYR A 38 1.07 -15.09 -8.25
CA TYR A 38 1.47 -13.69 -8.30
C TYR A 38 2.40 -13.43 -7.14
N LEU A 39 3.58 -12.89 -7.44
CA LEU A 39 4.64 -12.70 -6.46
C LEU A 39 5.02 -11.22 -6.38
N ARG A 40 4.88 -10.66 -5.20
CA ARG A 40 5.60 -9.43 -4.86
C ARG A 40 6.97 -9.86 -4.33
N SER A 41 8.05 -9.44 -4.98
CA SER A 41 9.40 -9.92 -4.66
C SER A 41 10.45 -8.82 -4.84
N ASN A 42 11.45 -8.78 -3.94
CA ASN A 42 12.62 -7.92 -4.03
C ASN A 42 13.79 -8.55 -4.80
N ARG A 43 13.56 -9.67 -5.49
CA ARG A 43 14.58 -10.44 -6.21
C ARG A 43 15.39 -9.60 -7.19
N HIS A 44 14.73 -8.71 -7.93
CA HIS A 44 15.31 -7.90 -8.97
C HIS A 44 15.44 -6.41 -8.60
N GLY A 45 15.07 -6.03 -7.39
CA GLY A 45 15.19 -4.67 -6.89
C GLY A 45 14.63 -4.50 -5.48
N LYS A 46 15.33 -3.74 -4.64
CA LYS A 46 15.02 -3.54 -3.20
C LYS A 46 13.60 -3.05 -2.92
N ASN A 47 13.01 -2.32 -3.86
CA ASN A 47 11.66 -1.74 -3.72
C ASN A 47 10.55 -2.63 -4.26
N PHE A 48 10.85 -3.90 -4.48
CA PHE A 48 9.96 -4.94 -4.97
C PHE A 48 9.39 -4.70 -6.37
N GLY A 49 9.16 -5.78 -7.07
CA GLY A 49 8.38 -5.88 -8.29
C GLY A 49 7.23 -6.86 -8.12
N LEU A 50 6.30 -6.85 -9.05
CA LEU A 50 5.22 -7.83 -9.15
C LEU A 50 5.45 -8.72 -10.36
N TYR A 51 5.39 -10.02 -10.13
CA TYR A 51 5.65 -11.07 -11.12
C TYR A 51 4.48 -12.04 -11.15
N ARG A 52 4.31 -12.71 -12.29
CA ARG A 52 3.32 -13.76 -12.48
C ARG A 52 3.98 -15.01 -13.03
N THR A 53 3.56 -16.19 -12.54
CA THR A 53 4.08 -17.47 -13.04
C THR A 53 3.05 -18.58 -12.93
N ARG A 54 3.26 -19.66 -13.66
CA ARG A 54 2.53 -20.93 -13.48
C ARG A 54 3.33 -21.94 -12.67
N MET A 55 4.62 -21.76 -12.56
CA MET A 55 5.58 -22.68 -11.98
C MET A 55 6.49 -21.99 -10.97
N ARG A 56 7.18 -22.78 -10.17
CA ARG A 56 8.19 -22.31 -9.21
C ARG A 56 9.48 -21.81 -9.86
N ASP A 57 9.68 -22.10 -11.14
CA ASP A 57 10.90 -21.73 -11.86
C ASP A 57 10.94 -20.21 -12.09
N GLU A 58 11.92 -19.56 -11.45
CA GLU A 58 12.13 -18.12 -11.54
C GLU A 58 12.42 -17.64 -12.96
N GLN A 59 12.95 -18.48 -13.84
CA GLN A 59 13.22 -18.14 -15.23
C GLN A 59 11.94 -17.96 -16.06
N GLN A 60 10.80 -18.43 -15.53
CA GLN A 60 9.48 -18.33 -16.16
C GLN A 60 8.59 -17.23 -15.54
N TRP A 61 9.18 -16.36 -14.73
CA TRP A 61 8.43 -15.25 -14.17
C TRP A 61 8.19 -14.19 -15.24
N GLU A 62 6.94 -13.89 -15.48
CA GLU A 62 6.50 -12.75 -16.27
C GLU A 62 6.47 -11.51 -15.37
N GLU A 63 7.22 -10.50 -15.70
CA GLU A 63 7.21 -9.23 -14.98
C GLU A 63 5.94 -8.44 -15.33
N LEU A 64 5.12 -8.15 -14.33
CA LEU A 64 3.93 -7.31 -14.46
C LEU A 64 4.22 -5.85 -14.08
N ILE A 65 4.99 -5.65 -13.03
CA ILE A 65 5.45 -4.34 -12.56
C ILE A 65 6.93 -4.47 -12.20
N PRO A 66 7.82 -3.78 -12.90
CA PRO A 66 9.24 -3.79 -12.58
C PRO A 66 9.51 -3.09 -11.25
N PRO A 67 10.57 -3.46 -10.52
CA PRO A 67 11.02 -2.69 -9.37
C PRO A 67 11.48 -1.29 -9.81
N ARG A 68 11.21 -0.29 -8.99
CA ARG A 68 11.54 1.12 -9.25
C ARG A 68 12.36 1.71 -8.11
N ASP A 69 13.33 2.55 -8.42
CA ASP A 69 14.25 3.07 -7.39
C ASP A 69 13.57 4.02 -6.39
N ASN A 70 12.52 4.71 -6.81
CA ASN A 70 11.85 5.76 -6.06
C ASN A 70 10.41 5.42 -5.64
N ILE A 71 9.94 4.21 -5.93
CA ILE A 71 8.59 3.74 -5.57
C ILE A 71 8.71 2.33 -5.02
N MET A 72 8.30 2.14 -3.79
CA MET A 72 8.21 0.84 -3.17
C MET A 72 6.84 0.23 -3.44
N LEU A 73 6.80 -0.99 -3.94
CA LEU A 73 5.57 -1.76 -4.04
C LEU A 73 5.31 -2.41 -2.68
N GLU A 74 4.26 -1.97 -1.98
CA GLU A 74 3.93 -2.46 -0.63
C GLU A 74 2.97 -3.64 -0.64
N GLY A 75 2.01 -3.64 -1.58
CA GLY A 75 1.00 -4.69 -1.64
C GLY A 75 0.30 -4.76 -2.99
N PHE A 76 -0.55 -5.76 -3.15
CA PHE A 76 -1.44 -5.89 -4.29
C PHE A 76 -2.67 -6.73 -3.92
N THR A 77 -3.73 -6.57 -4.70
CA THR A 77 -4.90 -7.47 -4.70
C THR A 77 -5.39 -7.70 -6.11
N LEU A 78 -5.96 -8.89 -6.33
CA LEU A 78 -6.37 -9.37 -7.65
C LEU A 78 -7.88 -9.43 -7.73
N PHE A 79 -8.40 -8.91 -8.83
CA PHE A 79 -9.77 -9.08 -9.29
C PHE A 79 -9.79 -9.69 -10.69
N THR A 80 -10.95 -10.10 -11.16
CA THR A 80 -11.07 -10.69 -12.50
C THR A 80 -10.53 -9.76 -13.58
N ASP A 81 -10.96 -8.53 -13.61
CA ASP A 81 -10.58 -7.55 -14.63
C ASP A 81 -9.59 -6.49 -14.15
N TRP A 82 -9.32 -6.44 -12.85
CA TRP A 82 -8.48 -5.43 -12.24
C TRP A 82 -7.33 -6.03 -11.40
N LEU A 83 -6.22 -5.35 -11.39
CA LEU A 83 -5.12 -5.51 -10.44
C LEU A 83 -4.98 -4.18 -9.69
N VAL A 84 -5.09 -4.21 -8.37
CA VAL A 84 -4.84 -3.02 -7.55
C VAL A 84 -3.51 -3.19 -6.84
N VAL A 85 -2.71 -2.14 -6.85
CA VAL A 85 -1.41 -2.11 -6.17
C VAL A 85 -1.36 -0.98 -5.16
N GLU A 86 -0.72 -1.27 -4.05
CA GLU A 86 -0.39 -0.34 -2.99
C GLU A 86 1.10 -0.01 -3.08
N GLU A 87 1.41 1.27 -3.17
CA GLU A 87 2.75 1.78 -3.42
C GLU A 87 3.09 2.89 -2.44
N ARG A 88 4.39 3.04 -2.15
CA ARG A 88 4.90 4.16 -1.36
C ARG A 88 5.89 4.96 -2.18
N GLN A 89 5.66 6.26 -2.22
CA GLN A 89 6.55 7.21 -2.86
C GLN A 89 6.63 8.51 -2.05
N ARG A 90 7.82 9.03 -1.85
CA ARG A 90 8.04 10.30 -1.15
C ARG A 90 7.36 10.38 0.23
N GLY A 91 7.35 9.26 0.96
CA GLY A 91 6.77 9.17 2.31
C GLY A 91 5.25 9.02 2.36
N LEU A 92 4.55 8.98 1.23
CA LEU A 92 3.10 8.77 1.17
C LEU A 92 2.76 7.45 0.49
N THR A 93 1.71 6.80 0.97
CA THR A 93 1.11 5.64 0.29
C THR A 93 0.19 6.09 -0.83
N SER A 94 0.02 5.25 -1.82
CA SER A 94 -0.88 5.49 -2.95
C SER A 94 -1.46 4.18 -3.47
N LEU A 95 -2.62 4.26 -4.10
CA LEU A 95 -3.28 3.13 -4.74
C LEU A 95 -3.43 3.38 -6.23
N ARG A 96 -3.09 2.37 -7.03
CA ARG A 96 -3.34 2.35 -8.48
C ARG A 96 -4.15 1.14 -8.84
N GLN A 97 -5.15 1.33 -9.67
CA GLN A 97 -5.88 0.25 -10.34
C GLN A 97 -5.36 0.09 -11.77
N ILE A 98 -5.17 -1.14 -12.19
CA ILE A 98 -4.65 -1.51 -13.51
C ILE A 98 -5.66 -2.45 -14.15
N ASN A 99 -6.26 -2.05 -15.25
CA ASN A 99 -7.14 -2.94 -16.01
C ASN A 99 -6.30 -4.05 -16.64
N ARG A 100 -6.63 -5.29 -16.34
CA ARG A 100 -5.81 -6.46 -16.75
C ARG A 100 -5.92 -6.75 -18.24
N LYS A 101 -6.98 -6.27 -18.91
CA LYS A 101 -7.23 -6.45 -20.35
C LYS A 101 -6.63 -5.31 -21.17
N THR A 102 -6.97 -4.06 -20.83
CA THR A 102 -6.55 -2.88 -21.59
C THR A 102 -5.17 -2.37 -21.20
N ARG A 103 -4.68 -2.74 -20.01
CA ARG A 103 -3.46 -2.21 -19.39
C ARG A 103 -3.55 -0.75 -18.98
N GLU A 104 -4.73 -0.18 -19.03
CA GLU A 104 -4.97 1.16 -18.50
C GLU A 104 -4.66 1.23 -17.02
N VAL A 105 -4.02 2.33 -16.61
CA VAL A 105 -3.60 2.58 -15.22
C VAL A 105 -4.28 3.83 -14.70
N ILE A 106 -5.02 3.70 -13.61
CA ILE A 106 -5.74 4.80 -12.99
C ILE A 106 -5.31 4.91 -11.52
N GLY A 107 -4.79 6.07 -11.12
CA GLY A 107 -4.48 6.39 -9.73
C GLY A 107 -5.71 6.80 -8.95
N ILE A 108 -5.79 6.43 -7.67
CA ILE A 108 -6.81 6.94 -6.76
C ILE A 108 -6.27 8.22 -6.14
N ALA A 109 -6.97 9.34 -6.38
CA ALA A 109 -6.57 10.65 -5.87
C ALA A 109 -7.09 10.90 -4.46
N PHE A 110 -6.27 11.59 -3.65
CA PHE A 110 -6.56 12.03 -2.29
C PHE A 110 -6.25 13.51 -2.13
N ASP A 111 -7.02 14.21 -1.29
CA ASP A 111 -6.96 15.67 -1.20
C ASP A 111 -6.04 16.18 -0.07
N ASP A 112 -5.84 15.39 1.00
CA ASP A 112 -4.98 15.79 2.11
C ASP A 112 -3.49 15.80 1.69
N PRO A 113 -2.69 16.75 2.16
CA PRO A 113 -1.26 16.83 1.82
C PRO A 113 -0.43 15.71 2.49
N ALA A 114 -0.89 15.20 3.62
CA ALA A 114 -0.29 14.08 4.35
C ALA A 114 -1.39 13.10 4.74
N TYR A 115 -1.27 11.86 4.30
CA TYR A 115 -2.27 10.82 4.48
C TYR A 115 -1.63 9.44 4.40
N VAL A 116 -2.39 8.45 4.82
CA VAL A 116 -2.13 7.03 4.55
C VAL A 116 -3.36 6.40 3.87
N THR A 117 -3.10 5.52 2.93
CA THR A 117 -4.13 4.70 2.29
C THR A 117 -3.63 3.28 2.16
N TRP A 118 -4.53 2.31 2.22
CA TRP A 118 -4.19 0.89 2.14
C TRP A 118 -5.32 0.08 1.48
N ILE A 119 -4.96 -1.04 0.88
CA ILE A 119 -5.94 -2.02 0.39
C ILE A 119 -6.61 -2.66 1.61
N ALA A 120 -7.93 -2.55 1.73
CA ALA A 120 -8.69 -3.20 2.78
C ALA A 120 -9.00 -4.67 2.42
N TYR A 121 -9.81 -5.35 3.22
CA TYR A 121 -10.19 -6.74 2.97
C TYR A 121 -11.13 -6.86 1.76
N ASN A 122 -10.67 -7.53 0.71
CA ASN A 122 -11.36 -7.76 -0.56
C ASN A 122 -11.40 -9.26 -0.87
N PRO A 123 -12.30 -10.05 -0.26
CA PRO A 123 -12.33 -11.50 -0.41
C PRO A 123 -12.93 -11.98 -1.74
N GLU A 124 -13.69 -11.11 -2.43
CA GLU A 124 -14.43 -11.44 -3.65
C GLU A 124 -13.68 -10.95 -4.88
N PRO A 125 -12.96 -11.82 -5.61
CA PRO A 125 -12.22 -11.38 -6.78
C PRO A 125 -13.12 -11.14 -8.01
N GLU A 126 -14.33 -11.67 -8.03
CA GLU A 126 -15.29 -11.58 -9.15
C GLU A 126 -16.15 -10.31 -9.09
N THR A 127 -15.58 -9.22 -8.63
CA THR A 127 -16.24 -7.92 -8.55
C THR A 127 -15.34 -6.81 -9.10
N ALA A 128 -15.93 -5.70 -9.52
CA ALA A 128 -15.21 -4.47 -9.81
C ALA A 128 -15.14 -3.52 -8.60
N ARG A 129 -15.55 -3.96 -7.40
CA ARG A 129 -15.62 -3.13 -6.21
C ARG A 129 -14.40 -3.31 -5.33
N LEU A 130 -13.58 -2.28 -5.27
CA LEU A 130 -12.42 -2.19 -4.39
C LEU A 130 -12.81 -1.56 -3.05
N ARG A 131 -12.53 -2.24 -1.95
CA ARG A 131 -12.53 -1.64 -0.62
C ARG A 131 -11.13 -1.22 -0.26
N TYR A 132 -10.98 0.02 0.19
CA TYR A 132 -9.71 0.58 0.63
C TYR A 132 -9.91 1.49 1.83
N GLY A 133 -8.89 1.58 2.66
CA GLY A 133 -8.86 2.47 3.79
C GLY A 133 -8.14 3.78 3.46
N TYR A 134 -8.50 4.81 4.19
CA TYR A 134 -7.88 6.13 4.12
C TYR A 134 -7.93 6.80 5.49
N SER A 135 -6.85 7.44 5.85
CA SER A 135 -6.77 8.25 7.06
C SER A 135 -5.79 9.41 6.84
N SER A 136 -5.99 10.50 7.56
CA SER A 136 -5.01 11.58 7.67
C SER A 136 -5.04 12.18 9.07
N MET A 137 -4.12 13.08 9.37
CA MET A 137 -4.13 13.82 10.65
C MET A 137 -5.37 14.71 10.82
N THR A 138 -6.16 14.89 9.77
CA THR A 138 -7.38 15.72 9.74
C THR A 138 -8.61 14.98 9.21
N THR A 139 -8.46 13.70 8.89
CA THR A 139 -9.56 12.82 8.45
C THR A 139 -9.50 11.52 9.23
N PRO A 140 -10.51 11.19 10.05
CA PRO A 140 -10.58 9.91 10.77
C PRO A 140 -10.56 8.72 9.83
N ASP A 141 -10.14 7.56 10.34
CA ASP A 141 -10.13 6.31 9.58
C ASP A 141 -11.44 6.10 8.84
N THR A 142 -11.34 6.02 7.54
CA THR A 142 -12.47 5.91 6.62
C THR A 142 -12.30 4.73 5.69
N LEU A 143 -13.29 3.86 5.65
CA LEU A 143 -13.38 2.76 4.69
C LEU A 143 -14.22 3.21 3.51
N PHE A 144 -13.64 3.14 2.32
CA PHE A 144 -14.30 3.42 1.05
C PHE A 144 -14.56 2.15 0.25
N GLU A 145 -15.55 2.21 -0.62
CA GLU A 145 -15.74 1.32 -1.74
C GLU A 145 -15.69 2.11 -3.03
N LEU A 146 -14.84 1.68 -3.95
CA LEU A 146 -14.69 2.24 -5.30
C LEU A 146 -15.18 1.23 -6.32
N ASP A 147 -16.10 1.63 -7.17
CA ASP A 147 -16.39 0.90 -8.39
C ASP A 147 -15.31 1.22 -9.43
N MET A 148 -14.48 0.22 -9.76
CA MET A 148 -13.30 0.41 -10.63
C MET A 148 -13.65 0.61 -12.10
N ASP A 149 -14.87 0.22 -12.51
CA ASP A 149 -15.33 0.39 -13.89
C ASP A 149 -15.88 1.80 -14.14
N THR A 150 -16.54 2.37 -13.14
CA THR A 150 -17.19 3.69 -13.26
C THR A 150 -16.41 4.83 -12.59
N GLY A 151 -15.52 4.50 -11.65
CA GLY A 151 -14.83 5.46 -10.81
C GLY A 151 -15.70 6.04 -9.67
N GLU A 152 -16.93 5.54 -9.49
CA GLU A 152 -17.81 5.98 -8.41
C GLU A 152 -17.27 5.51 -7.05
N ARG A 153 -17.19 6.42 -6.09
CA ARG A 153 -16.67 6.18 -4.75
C ARG A 153 -17.71 6.49 -3.68
N ARG A 154 -17.86 5.59 -2.72
CA ARG A 154 -18.74 5.82 -1.55
C ARG A 154 -18.03 5.49 -0.25
N VAL A 155 -18.41 6.20 0.82
CA VAL A 155 -17.97 5.89 2.18
C VAL A 155 -18.82 4.71 2.69
N LEU A 156 -18.15 3.65 3.16
CA LEU A 156 -18.79 2.54 3.84
C LEU A 156 -18.85 2.78 5.34
N LYS A 157 -17.76 3.31 5.91
CA LYS A 157 -17.65 3.60 7.34
C LYS A 157 -16.61 4.69 7.57
N GLN A 158 -16.88 5.57 8.49
CA GLN A 158 -15.89 6.49 9.04
C GLN A 158 -15.93 6.40 10.57
N THR A 159 -14.74 6.39 11.18
CA THR A 159 -14.61 6.40 12.64
C THR A 159 -15.12 7.71 13.20
N GLU A 160 -16.07 7.64 14.12
CA GLU A 160 -16.58 8.82 14.82
C GLU A 160 -15.56 9.30 15.86
N VAL A 161 -15.26 10.59 15.84
CA VAL A 161 -14.39 11.25 16.82
C VAL A 161 -15.19 12.38 17.48
N PRO A 162 -15.82 12.15 18.64
CA PRO A 162 -16.67 13.14 19.30
C PRO A 162 -15.93 14.45 19.57
N GLY A 163 -16.53 15.57 19.18
CA GLY A 163 -15.95 16.91 19.39
C GLY A 163 -14.85 17.30 18.41
N PHE A 164 -14.50 16.44 17.45
CA PHE A 164 -13.54 16.76 16.40
C PHE A 164 -14.24 17.51 15.26
N ASP A 165 -13.60 18.59 14.82
CA ASP A 165 -13.98 19.35 13.63
C ASP A 165 -12.71 19.59 12.80
N ALA A 166 -12.60 18.93 11.65
CA ALA A 166 -11.46 19.01 10.73
C ALA A 166 -11.15 20.45 10.30
N ALA A 167 -12.16 21.32 10.18
CA ALA A 167 -11.99 22.72 9.77
C ALA A 167 -11.10 23.53 10.74
N ASN A 168 -11.01 23.09 12.00
CA ASN A 168 -10.16 23.72 13.01
C ASN A 168 -8.67 23.39 12.86
N TYR A 169 -8.32 22.40 12.05
CA TYR A 169 -6.95 21.90 11.92
C TYR A 169 -6.40 22.19 10.51
N ARG A 170 -5.11 22.10 10.41
CA ARG A 170 -4.38 22.12 9.14
C ARG A 170 -3.27 21.08 9.20
N SER A 171 -3.16 20.25 8.17
CA SER A 171 -2.04 19.37 7.95
C SER A 171 -1.14 19.88 6.83
N GLU A 172 0.12 19.53 6.90
CA GLU A 172 1.13 19.87 5.88
C GLU A 172 2.07 18.68 5.71
N HIS A 173 2.56 18.50 4.48
CA HIS A 173 3.63 17.56 4.17
C HIS A 173 4.88 18.35 3.83
N LEU A 174 5.89 18.25 4.68
CA LEU A 174 7.11 19.03 4.60
C LEU A 174 8.32 18.15 4.27
N TRP A 175 9.32 18.75 3.64
CA TRP A 175 10.62 18.12 3.44
C TRP A 175 11.65 18.88 4.28
N ILE A 176 12.31 18.18 5.18
CA ILE A 176 13.30 18.75 6.08
C ILE A 176 14.67 18.15 5.76
N VAL A 177 15.65 18.99 5.49
CA VAL A 177 17.01 18.54 5.27
C VAL A 177 17.66 18.21 6.61
N ALA A 178 18.06 16.96 6.80
CA ALA A 178 18.78 16.49 7.96
C ALA A 178 20.25 16.95 7.95
N ARG A 179 20.98 16.74 9.04
CA ARG A 179 22.38 17.21 9.20
C ARG A 179 23.34 16.61 8.17
N ASP A 180 23.04 15.44 7.67
CA ASP A 180 23.79 14.72 6.63
C ASP A 180 23.36 15.09 5.20
N GLY A 181 22.45 16.04 5.05
CA GLY A 181 21.93 16.50 3.76
C GLY A 181 20.77 15.66 3.20
N VAL A 182 20.32 14.62 3.90
CA VAL A 182 19.20 13.78 3.47
C VAL A 182 17.88 14.52 3.70
N GLU A 183 17.00 14.52 2.70
CA GLU A 183 15.65 15.05 2.83
C GLU A 183 14.75 14.04 3.53
N VAL A 184 14.10 14.46 4.61
CA VAL A 184 13.18 13.65 5.41
C VAL A 184 11.76 14.18 5.27
N PRO A 185 10.78 13.34 4.86
CA PRO A 185 9.38 13.74 4.83
C PRO A 185 8.82 13.83 6.25
N VAL A 186 8.10 14.88 6.52
CA VAL A 186 7.49 15.15 7.82
C VAL A 186 6.04 15.55 7.64
N SER A 187 5.14 14.81 8.28
CA SER A 187 3.73 15.18 8.37
C SER A 187 3.51 16.04 9.60
N LEU A 188 2.91 17.20 9.43
CA LEU A 188 2.65 18.17 10.47
C LEU A 188 1.17 18.46 10.58
N VAL A 189 0.65 18.53 11.81
CA VAL A 189 -0.73 18.97 12.08
C VAL A 189 -0.74 20.01 13.20
N TYR A 190 -1.61 21.00 13.08
CA TYR A 190 -1.82 22.00 14.12
C TYR A 190 -3.23 22.57 14.07
N HIS A 191 -3.69 23.05 15.24
CA HIS A 191 -4.95 23.76 15.36
C HIS A 191 -4.78 25.21 14.88
N ARG A 192 -5.53 25.63 13.86
CA ARG A 192 -5.41 26.93 13.18
C ARG A 192 -5.46 28.13 14.14
N LYS A 193 -6.39 28.12 15.09
CA LYS A 193 -6.59 29.20 16.06
C LYS A 193 -5.44 29.37 17.05
N HIS A 194 -4.73 28.28 17.35
CA HIS A 194 -3.67 28.28 18.37
C HIS A 194 -2.27 28.37 17.77
N PHE A 195 -2.14 28.29 16.47
CA PHE A 195 -0.85 28.34 15.79
C PHE A 195 -0.20 29.73 15.95
N ARG A 196 1.05 29.74 16.43
CA ARG A 196 1.90 30.94 16.58
C ARG A 196 3.27 30.64 16.03
N LYS A 197 3.64 31.23 14.89
CA LYS A 197 4.91 30.97 14.22
C LYS A 197 6.09 31.13 15.18
N GLY A 198 6.86 30.06 15.39
CA GLY A 198 8.07 30.03 16.23
C GLY A 198 7.82 29.92 17.73
N HIS A 199 6.58 29.84 18.21
CA HIS A 199 6.25 29.87 19.64
C HIS A 199 5.24 28.80 20.08
N ASN A 200 5.17 27.69 19.36
CA ASN A 200 4.30 26.57 19.76
C ASN A 200 5.11 25.50 20.48
N PRO A 201 4.55 24.83 21.48
CA PRO A 201 5.06 23.53 21.89
C PRO A 201 4.99 22.56 20.72
N LEU A 202 6.01 21.74 20.56
CA LEU A 202 6.12 20.76 19.48
C LEU A 202 6.28 19.36 20.06
N LEU A 203 5.38 18.45 19.68
CA LEU A 203 5.58 17.02 19.85
C LEU A 203 6.19 16.46 18.56
N VAL A 204 7.36 15.84 18.68
CA VAL A 204 7.99 15.10 17.57
C VAL A 204 7.84 13.62 17.85
N TYR A 205 7.24 12.91 16.91
CA TYR A 205 7.09 11.46 16.96
C TYR A 205 7.72 10.84 15.71
N GLY A 206 8.47 9.78 15.88
CA GLY A 206 9.14 9.12 14.76
C GLY A 206 9.64 7.75 15.14
N TYR A 207 9.69 6.88 14.16
CA TYR A 207 10.28 5.55 14.23
C TYR A 207 10.78 5.17 12.85
N GLY A 208 11.91 4.50 12.75
CA GLY A 208 12.52 4.20 11.44
C GLY A 208 13.38 2.92 11.45
N SER A 209 13.03 1.93 12.29
CA SER A 209 13.72 0.65 12.30
C SER A 209 12.89 -0.43 11.61
N TYR A 210 13.56 -1.49 11.16
CA TYR A 210 12.93 -2.69 10.56
C TYR A 210 12.06 -2.41 9.31
N GLY A 211 12.36 -1.35 8.56
CA GLY A 211 11.58 -0.96 7.39
C GLY A 211 10.20 -0.37 7.71
N ALA A 212 9.93 -0.07 8.99
CA ALA A 212 8.67 0.58 9.38
C ALA A 212 8.70 2.08 9.11
N SER A 213 7.56 2.62 8.69
CA SER A 213 7.30 4.06 8.56
C SER A 213 6.23 4.48 9.56
N ILE A 214 6.29 5.72 10.01
CA ILE A 214 5.20 6.36 10.74
C ILE A 214 4.42 7.19 9.74
N ASP A 215 3.23 6.74 9.45
CA ASP A 215 2.31 7.41 8.52
C ASP A 215 1.46 8.48 9.25
N ALA A 216 0.79 9.33 8.48
CA ALA A 216 -0.02 10.45 8.98
C ALA A 216 -1.42 10.01 9.44
#